data_ed69b6d4425a0fb0d36ef177917ac786
#
_entry.id   ed69b6d4425a0fb0d36ef177917ac786
#
_cell.length_a   1.000
_cell.length_b   1.000
_cell.length_c   1.000
_cell.angle_alpha   90.00
_cell.angle_beta   90.00
_cell.angle_gamma   90.00
#
_symmetry.space_group_name_H-M   'P 1'
#
loop_
_entity.id
_entity.type
_entity.pdbx_description
1 polymer ?
#
loop_
_entity_poly.entity_id
_entity_poly.type
_entity_poly.pdbx_seq_one_letter_code
_entity_poly.pdbx_strand_id
1 'polypeptide(L)'
;MRSEVSDGVAVPHNNRPHLYVCVSCRCRGAEPAPEGEPTDGRRLYEAVKALADRLGDDAPAHVVPTLCFANCERGCSVGIAATGKWSYVMGELTPGHAADLITYAAAYAKAKTGVVLPSGRPASLQTSVIARFPAPFEL
;
A
#
# COMPACT_ATOMS: atom_id res chain seq x y z
N MET A 1 14.36 -21.60 -6.73
CA MET A 1 13.96 -21.82 -6.67
C MET A 1 13.68 -21.59 -6.51
N ARG A 2 13.70 -21.84 -6.46
CA ARG A 2 13.25 -21.99 -6.15
C ARG A 2 12.84 -21.96 -5.72
N SER A 3 12.79 -22.36 -5.45
CA SER A 3 12.32 -22.64 -4.97
C SER A 3 11.91 -22.54 -4.61
N GLU A 4 11.80 -22.90 -4.32
CA GLU A 4 11.35 -23.13 -3.92
C GLU A 4 10.80 -22.89 -3.64
N VAL A 5 10.86 -23.29 -3.60
CA VAL A 5 10.15 -23.38 -3.37
C VAL A 5 9.63 -23.34 -3.19
N SER A 6 9.62 -23.80 -3.13
CA SER A 6 9.00 -24.11 -2.90
C SER A 6 8.40 -24.09 -2.85
N ASP A 7 8.35 -24.68 -2.92
CA ASP A 7 7.72 -24.96 -2.73
C ASP A 7 6.84 -24.61 -2.63
N GLY A 8 6.79 -24.93 -2.99
CA GLY A 8 5.62 -24.90 -2.98
C GLY A 8 4.82 -24.51 -2.00
N VAL A 9 5.01 -24.70 -1.30
CA VAL A 9 4.36 -24.41 -0.37
C VAL A 9 4.33 -23.15 -0.15
N ALA A 10 3.89 -22.79 -0.71
CA ALA A 10 3.65 -21.63 -0.60
C ALA A 10 3.69 -21.00 0.50
N VAL A 11 4.54 -20.56 0.78
CA VAL A 11 4.50 -19.91 1.90
C VAL A 11 3.74 -18.68 1.77
N PRO A 12 2.72 -18.52 2.52
CA PRO A 12 1.89 -17.34 2.43
C PRO A 12 2.64 -16.04 2.55
N HIS A 13 3.69 -16.01 3.35
CA HIS A 13 4.46 -14.78 3.49
C HIS A 13 5.04 -14.29 2.18
N ASN A 14 5.46 -15.21 1.33
CA ASN A 14 6.06 -14.82 0.06
C ASN A 14 5.04 -14.29 -0.92
N ASN A 15 3.77 -14.62 -0.71
CA ASN A 15 2.71 -14.19 -1.59
C ASN A 15 1.96 -12.98 -1.07
N ARG A 16 2.36 -12.46 0.07
CA ARG A 16 1.72 -11.30 0.66
C ARG A 16 1.94 -10.08 -0.21
N PRO A 17 0.92 -9.26 -0.40
CA PRO A 17 1.12 -7.99 -1.11
C PRO A 17 2.14 -7.11 -0.41
N HIS A 18 2.73 -6.23 -1.20
CA HIS A 18 3.58 -5.17 -0.67
C HIS A 18 2.78 -3.87 -0.72
N LEU A 19 2.70 -3.21 0.41
CA LEU A 19 2.05 -1.91 0.53
C LEU A 19 3.16 -0.88 0.69
N TYR A 20 3.38 -0.11 -0.38
CA TYR A 20 4.47 0.86 -0.45
C TYR A 20 3.94 2.22 -0.01
N VAL A 21 4.56 2.83 0.98
CA VAL A 21 4.12 4.12 1.50
C VAL A 21 5.23 5.14 1.26
N CYS A 22 4.90 6.23 0.57
CA CYS A 22 5.87 7.29 0.29
C CYS A 22 6.19 8.02 1.58
N VAL A 23 7.47 8.02 1.98
CA VAL A 23 7.87 8.63 3.25
C VAL A 23 8.34 10.06 3.09
N SER A 24 8.46 10.57 1.86
CA SER A 24 8.90 11.94 1.63
C SER A 24 7.75 12.90 1.32
N CYS A 25 6.54 12.39 1.15
CA CYS A 25 5.39 13.20 0.76
C CYS A 25 4.83 13.98 1.92
N ARG A 26 4.17 15.09 1.58
CA ARG A 26 3.28 15.79 2.50
C ARG A 26 1.87 15.72 1.95
N CYS A 27 0.89 15.93 2.80
CA CYS A 27 -0.50 15.95 2.37
C CYS A 27 -0.70 17.06 1.35
N ARG A 28 -1.63 16.85 0.44
CA ARG A 28 -1.94 17.84 -0.57
C ARG A 28 -2.33 19.15 0.11
N GLY A 29 -1.68 20.25 -0.28
CA GLY A 29 -1.95 21.56 0.27
C GLY A 29 -1.32 21.84 1.63
N ALA A 30 -0.64 20.86 2.22
CA ALA A 30 -0.03 21.07 3.52
C ALA A 30 1.28 21.83 3.40
N GLU A 31 1.64 22.54 4.49
CA GLU A 31 2.93 23.19 4.57
C GLU A 31 4.02 22.14 4.71
N PRO A 32 5.25 22.43 4.26
CA PRO A 32 6.36 21.53 4.50
C PRO A 32 6.53 21.30 6.00
N ALA A 33 6.95 20.08 6.36
CA ALA A 33 7.18 19.77 7.76
C ALA A 33 8.31 20.66 8.30
N PRO A 34 8.18 21.14 9.55
CA PRO A 34 9.28 21.88 10.17
C PRO A 34 10.54 21.05 10.19
N GLU A 35 11.68 21.74 10.20
CA GLU A 35 12.97 21.06 10.23
C GLU A 35 13.04 20.14 11.44
N GLY A 36 13.50 18.91 11.22
CA GLY A 36 13.64 17.94 12.29
C GLY A 36 12.36 17.16 12.60
N GLU A 37 11.25 17.47 11.95
CA GLU A 37 10.01 16.74 12.16
C GLU A 37 9.69 15.84 10.98
N PRO A 38 9.00 14.71 11.22
CA PRO A 38 8.68 13.80 10.14
C PRO A 38 7.68 14.41 9.16
N THR A 39 7.77 13.98 7.91
CA THR A 39 6.80 14.36 6.89
C THR A 39 5.47 13.67 7.17
N ASP A 40 4.41 14.15 6.50
CA ASP A 40 3.12 13.48 6.58
C ASP A 40 3.23 12.04 6.08
N GLY A 41 4.01 11.81 5.03
CA GLY A 41 4.19 10.46 4.50
C GLY A 41 4.88 9.54 5.49
N ARG A 42 5.88 10.05 6.20
CA ARG A 42 6.54 9.26 7.23
C ARG A 42 5.55 8.93 8.36
N ARG A 43 4.71 9.89 8.73
CA ARG A 43 3.70 9.65 9.77
C ARG A 43 2.69 8.60 9.32
N LEU A 44 2.27 8.65 8.05
CA LEU A 44 1.39 7.63 7.50
C LEU A 44 2.07 6.27 7.51
N TYR A 45 3.32 6.22 7.04
CA TYR A 45 4.07 4.97 7.04
C TYR A 45 4.13 4.37 8.44
N GLU A 46 4.48 5.18 9.43
CA GLU A 46 4.65 4.68 10.78
C GLU A 46 3.33 4.20 11.37
N ALA A 47 2.24 4.88 11.05
CA ALA A 47 0.93 4.46 11.53
C ALA A 47 0.51 3.12 10.91
N VAL A 48 0.71 2.96 9.60
CA VAL A 48 0.39 1.71 8.92
C VAL A 48 1.29 0.58 9.42
N LYS A 49 2.58 0.86 9.55
CA LYS A 49 3.54 -0.14 10.02
C LYS A 49 3.20 -0.62 11.42
N ALA A 50 2.82 0.31 12.30
CA ALA A 50 2.43 -0.06 13.66
C ALA A 50 1.22 -0.98 13.68
N LEU A 51 0.23 -0.71 12.84
CA LEU A 51 -0.94 -1.58 12.74
C LEU A 51 -0.57 -2.96 12.21
N ALA A 52 0.27 -3.00 11.19
CA ALA A 52 0.72 -4.27 10.61
C ALA A 52 1.52 -5.07 11.63
N ASP A 53 2.38 -4.40 12.39
CA ASP A 53 3.18 -5.09 13.40
C ASP A 53 2.31 -5.69 14.50
N ARG A 54 1.22 -5.03 14.87
CA ARG A 54 0.29 -5.59 15.85
C ARG A 54 -0.41 -6.84 15.33
N LEU A 55 -0.66 -6.90 14.03
CA LEU A 55 -1.29 -8.05 13.42
C LEU A 55 -0.29 -9.20 13.22
N GLY A 56 1.00 -8.89 13.18
CA GLY A 56 2.03 -9.90 13.05
C GLY A 56 1.84 -10.75 11.80
N ASP A 57 1.74 -12.06 11.99
CA ASP A 57 1.59 -12.97 10.86
C ASP A 57 0.24 -12.83 10.16
N ASP A 58 -0.72 -12.17 10.80
CA ASP A 58 -2.04 -11.95 10.19
C ASP A 58 -2.09 -10.66 9.39
N ALA A 59 -1.02 -9.89 9.34
CA ALA A 59 -1.02 -8.66 8.56
C ALA A 59 -1.25 -8.97 7.09
N PRO A 60 -2.15 -8.22 6.41
CA PRO A 60 -2.50 -8.55 5.03
C PRO A 60 -1.46 -8.13 4.01
N ALA A 61 -0.45 -7.38 4.40
CA ALA A 61 0.58 -6.89 3.49
C ALA A 61 1.87 -6.61 4.25
N HIS A 62 2.98 -6.66 3.51
CA HIS A 62 4.25 -6.13 4.01
C HIS A 62 4.25 -4.64 3.77
N VAL A 63 4.55 -3.86 4.79
CA VAL A 63 4.57 -2.40 4.68
C VAL A 63 6.00 -1.97 4.37
N VAL A 64 6.18 -1.28 3.25
CA VAL A 64 7.50 -0.94 2.73
C VAL A 64 7.63 0.57 2.59
N PRO A 65 8.63 1.19 3.22
CA PRO A 65 8.85 2.62 3.03
C PRO A 65 9.41 2.85 1.62
N THR A 66 8.85 3.84 0.93
CA THR A 66 9.24 4.16 -0.44
C THR A 66 9.56 5.63 -0.51
N LEU A 67 10.63 5.98 -1.21
CA LEU A 67 11.07 7.36 -1.24
C LEU A 67 10.15 8.26 -2.05
N CYS A 68 9.66 7.80 -3.19
CA CYS A 68 8.90 8.68 -4.05
C CYS A 68 8.09 7.89 -5.08
N PHE A 69 6.86 8.37 -5.33
CA PHE A 69 6.01 7.86 -6.41
C PHE A 69 5.87 8.86 -7.55
N ALA A 70 6.64 9.96 -7.49
CA ALA A 70 6.52 11.03 -8.47
C ALA A 70 5.10 11.61 -8.53
N ASN A 71 4.43 11.62 -7.39
CA ASN A 71 3.05 12.07 -7.28
C ASN A 71 2.93 13.14 -6.19
N CYS A 72 3.94 14.00 -6.09
CA CYS A 72 4.07 14.92 -4.95
C CYS A 72 2.90 15.88 -4.81
N GLU A 73 2.30 16.29 -5.91
CA GLU A 73 1.19 17.23 -5.86
C GLU A 73 -0.09 16.61 -5.31
N ARG A 74 -0.13 15.30 -5.22
CA ARG A 74 -1.29 14.57 -4.73
C ARG A 74 -0.89 13.60 -3.62
N GLY A 75 0.10 13.98 -2.84
CA GLY A 75 0.55 13.21 -1.68
C GLY A 75 -0.50 13.25 -0.56
N CYS A 76 -0.46 12.38 0.38
CA CYS A 76 0.51 11.27 0.44
C CYS A 76 0.13 10.16 -0.51
N SER A 77 1.15 9.42 -0.96
CA SER A 77 0.95 8.40 -1.97
C SER A 77 1.27 7.01 -1.43
N VAL A 78 0.53 6.04 -1.92
CA VAL A 78 0.68 4.63 -1.54
C VAL A 78 0.51 3.79 -2.78
N GLY A 79 1.29 2.72 -2.87
CA GLY A 79 1.10 1.73 -3.91
C GLY A 79 0.90 0.36 -3.30
N ILE A 80 0.16 -0.51 -3.98
CA ILE A 80 0.03 -1.89 -3.55
C ILE A 80 0.23 -2.80 -4.75
N ALA A 81 1.00 -3.85 -4.55
CA ALA A 81 1.32 -4.79 -5.62
C ALA A 81 1.53 -6.17 -5.06
N ALA A 82 1.23 -7.18 -5.86
CA ALA A 82 1.51 -8.57 -5.55
C ALA A 82 1.71 -9.30 -6.86
N THR A 83 2.48 -10.39 -6.80
CA THR A 83 2.76 -11.19 -7.98
C THR A 83 1.46 -11.66 -8.61
N GLY A 84 1.32 -11.41 -9.91
CA GLY A 84 0.17 -11.89 -10.67
C GLY A 84 -1.11 -11.08 -10.48
N LYS A 85 -1.04 -9.96 -9.78
CA LYS A 85 -2.23 -9.14 -9.52
C LYS A 85 -2.07 -7.74 -10.08
N TRP A 86 -3.19 -7.08 -10.31
CA TRP A 86 -3.18 -5.68 -10.68
C TRP A 86 -2.55 -4.87 -9.56
N SER A 87 -1.83 -3.83 -9.93
CA SER A 87 -1.23 -2.90 -8.97
C SER A 87 -2.03 -1.61 -8.94
N TYR A 88 -2.05 -0.95 -7.78
CA TYR A 88 -2.78 0.29 -7.60
C TYR A 88 -1.86 1.37 -7.06
N VAL A 89 -2.10 2.61 -7.46
CA VAL A 89 -1.48 3.78 -6.86
C VAL A 89 -2.61 4.66 -6.33
N MET A 90 -2.48 5.06 -5.08
CA MET A 90 -3.45 5.94 -4.42
C MET A 90 -2.77 7.22 -4.00
N GLY A 91 -3.52 8.30 -3.95
CA GLY A 91 -2.99 9.60 -3.56
C GLY A 91 -3.95 10.36 -2.69
N GLU A 92 -3.52 11.56 -2.28
CA GLU A 92 -4.29 12.47 -1.44
C GLU A 92 -4.66 11.83 -0.11
N LEU A 93 -3.76 11.01 0.42
CA LEU A 93 -3.97 10.34 1.69
C LEU A 93 -3.40 11.16 2.84
N THR A 94 -3.84 10.82 4.04
CA THR A 94 -3.36 11.45 5.28
C THR A 94 -2.99 10.36 6.27
N PRO A 95 -2.26 10.68 7.33
CA PRO A 95 -1.99 9.67 8.36
C PRO A 95 -3.25 9.03 8.93
N GLY A 96 -4.38 9.72 8.88
CA GLY A 96 -5.64 9.15 9.36
C GLY A 96 -6.18 8.00 8.53
N HIS A 97 -5.62 7.75 7.34
CA HIS A 97 -6.07 6.66 6.49
C HIS A 97 -5.42 5.31 6.84
N ALA A 98 -4.57 5.26 7.86
CA ALA A 98 -3.78 4.06 8.13
C ALA A 98 -4.64 2.80 8.30
N ALA A 99 -5.69 2.86 9.13
CA ALA A 99 -6.53 1.71 9.37
C ALA A 99 -7.26 1.27 8.10
N ASP A 100 -7.74 2.23 7.32
CA ASP A 100 -8.44 1.92 6.08
C ASP A 100 -7.51 1.31 5.05
N LEU A 101 -6.24 1.69 5.04
CA LEU A 101 -5.26 1.07 4.15
C LEU A 101 -5.03 -0.39 4.51
N ILE A 102 -5.02 -0.73 5.78
CA ILE A 102 -4.90 -2.12 6.21
C ILE A 102 -6.14 -2.91 5.75
N THR A 103 -7.33 -2.32 5.92
CA THR A 103 -8.56 -2.96 5.45
C THR A 103 -8.56 -3.15 3.94
N TYR A 104 -8.09 -2.14 3.20
CA TYR A 104 -7.97 -2.24 1.74
C TYR A 104 -6.99 -3.34 1.35
N ALA A 105 -5.85 -3.42 2.04
CA ALA A 105 -4.86 -4.44 1.75
C ALA A 105 -5.43 -5.85 1.95
N ALA A 106 -6.28 -6.03 2.96
CA ALA A 106 -6.92 -7.31 3.18
C ALA A 106 -7.87 -7.67 2.03
N ALA A 107 -8.65 -6.71 1.56
CA ALA A 107 -9.53 -6.92 0.40
C ALA A 107 -8.72 -7.24 -0.84
N TYR A 108 -7.62 -6.51 -1.03
CA TYR A 108 -6.73 -6.73 -2.17
C TYR A 108 -6.11 -8.13 -2.13
N ALA A 109 -5.69 -8.56 -0.96
CA ALA A 109 -5.06 -9.87 -0.80
C ALA A 109 -6.04 -11.00 -1.13
N LYS A 110 -7.30 -10.81 -0.81
CA LYS A 110 -8.35 -11.81 -1.10
C LYS A 110 -8.78 -11.80 -2.56
N ALA A 111 -8.62 -10.68 -3.24
CA ALA A 111 -9.05 -10.58 -4.64
C ALA A 111 -8.12 -11.39 -5.52
N LYS A 112 -8.69 -12.29 -6.31
CA LYS A 112 -7.91 -13.21 -7.12
C LYS A 112 -7.00 -12.48 -8.09
N THR A 113 -7.51 -11.42 -8.71
CA THR A 113 -6.75 -10.64 -9.68
C THR A 113 -6.21 -9.35 -9.10
N GLY A 114 -6.49 -9.07 -7.83
CA GLY A 114 -6.10 -7.82 -7.20
C GLY A 114 -7.04 -6.66 -7.46
N VAL A 115 -8.08 -6.86 -8.29
CA VAL A 115 -9.01 -5.77 -8.59
C VAL A 115 -9.97 -5.59 -7.42
N VAL A 116 -9.96 -4.38 -6.85
CA VAL A 116 -10.87 -4.01 -5.76
C VAL A 116 -11.72 -2.87 -6.29
N LEU A 117 -12.97 -3.17 -6.59
CA LEU A 117 -13.89 -2.17 -7.12
C LEU A 117 -14.25 -1.15 -6.05
N PRO A 118 -14.75 0.04 -6.46
CA PRO A 118 -15.06 1.08 -5.47
C PRO A 118 -15.95 0.59 -4.33
N SER A 119 -16.93 -0.26 -4.61
CA SER A 119 -17.82 -0.75 -3.58
C SER A 119 -17.11 -1.69 -2.59
N GLY A 120 -15.98 -2.24 -2.95
CA GLY A 120 -15.20 -3.10 -2.06
C GLY A 120 -14.13 -2.37 -1.26
N ARG A 121 -14.01 -1.05 -1.46
CA ARG A 121 -13.01 -0.26 -0.76
C ARG A 121 -13.62 0.41 0.47
N PRO A 122 -12.82 0.66 1.51
CA PRO A 122 -13.31 1.52 2.59
C PRO A 122 -13.82 2.84 2.03
N ALA A 123 -14.83 3.42 2.67
CA ALA A 123 -15.46 4.63 2.15
C ALA A 123 -14.45 5.75 1.90
N SER A 124 -13.47 5.90 2.78
CA SER A 124 -12.50 6.98 2.67
C SER A 124 -11.54 6.78 1.49
N LEU A 125 -11.49 5.58 0.92
CA LEU A 125 -10.56 5.29 -0.18
C LEU A 125 -11.26 5.09 -1.51
N GLN A 126 -12.58 5.30 -1.58
CA GLN A 126 -13.32 5.03 -2.81
C GLN A 126 -12.85 5.86 -3.98
N THR A 127 -12.42 7.09 -3.72
CA THR A 127 -11.99 8.00 -4.77
C THR A 127 -10.49 8.30 -4.72
N SER A 128 -9.72 7.54 -3.95
CA SER A 128 -8.30 7.81 -3.76
C SER A 128 -7.42 7.20 -4.83
N VAL A 129 -7.94 6.28 -5.63
CA VAL A 129 -7.13 5.60 -6.65
C VAL A 129 -6.78 6.56 -7.77
N ILE A 130 -5.49 6.72 -8.02
CA ILE A 130 -4.97 7.53 -9.11
C ILE A 130 -4.87 6.70 -10.38
N ALA A 131 -4.37 5.46 -10.25
CA ALA A 131 -4.14 4.59 -11.40
C ALA A 131 -4.05 3.14 -10.95
N ARG A 132 -4.32 2.24 -11.87
CA ARG A 132 -4.03 0.83 -11.68
C ARG A 132 -3.44 0.29 -12.97
N PHE A 133 -2.64 -0.76 -12.86
CA PHE A 133 -2.09 -1.39 -14.04
C PHE A 133 -1.97 -2.89 -13.81
N PRO A 134 -2.05 -3.68 -14.89
CA PRO A 134 -2.06 -5.13 -14.75
C PRO A 134 -0.68 -5.67 -14.42
N ALA A 135 -0.65 -6.90 -13.92
CA ALA A 135 0.60 -7.61 -13.75
C ALA A 135 1.23 -7.85 -15.12
N PRO A 136 2.56 -7.91 -15.19
CA PRO A 136 3.21 -8.31 -16.42
C PRO A 136 2.76 -9.70 -16.83
N PHE A 137 2.63 -9.91 -18.12
CA PHE A 137 2.30 -11.25 -18.63
C PHE A 137 3.00 -11.44 -19.96
N GLU A 138 3.20 -12.70 -20.30
CA GLU A 138 3.83 -13.03 -21.55
C GLU A 138 2.80 -13.06 -22.67
N LEU A 139 3.18 -12.55 -23.83
CA LEU A 139 2.29 -12.52 -24.99
C LEU A 139 2.56 -13.64 -25.94
#